data_4fae564d2c56ffe9b81e0f09975c54ac
#
_entry.id   4fae564d2c56ffe9b81e0f09975c54ac
#
_cell.length_a   1.000
_cell.length_b   1.000
_cell.length_c   1.000
_cell.angle_alpha   90.00
_cell.angle_beta   90.00
_cell.angle_gamma   90.00
#
_symmetry.space_group_name_H-M   'P 1'
#
loop_
_entity.id
_entity.type
_entity.pdbx_description
1 polymer ?
#
loop_
_entity_poly.entity_id
_entity_poly.type
_entity_poly.pdbx_seq_one_letter_code
_entity_poly.pdbx_strand_id
1 'polypeptide(L)'
;MATIRPFMAIRPAEAYAKDVAALPYDVMNSEEAREMVQGKPWSFLHVDKAEVDLPKDIDVYSPAVYAKAKENLENMIHNGILGQDLLPNLYLYRMTMNGRSQTGLVCCTSVDEYIDGTIKKHELTRADKEADRIRHVDTLNANTGPIFLAYKENKDAKAIIDGWTAAVKPIYDFVSEDGIGHTVWVIDSDTEIGMLVESFKQVKNLYIADGHHRNASAVKVALKRREAKPDYTGEDEFNYYLSVLFAAEDLYIMDYNRVVKDLNGYNTEEFLQEIRKKFDIAPYAGEGPYHPEALHTFGLYLDGKWFKMTAKEEIITDDPVLGLDVSILQKELLEPVLAIGDPRTDKRIDFVGGIRGLGELERRVDSGEMRLAFSMFPTSMEELMDVADEDMTMPPKSTWFEPKLRSGLFIHDLGE
;
A
#
# COMPACT_ATOMS: atom_id res chain seq x y z
N MET A 1 -13.43 15.02 11.55
CA MET A 1 -12.57 16.05 10.91
C MET A 1 -11.15 15.60 11.06
N ALA A 2 -10.37 15.62 9.98
CA ALA A 2 -9.04 15.03 10.01
C ALA A 2 -8.02 15.94 10.71
N THR A 3 -7.24 15.37 11.61
CA THR A 3 -6.13 16.02 12.30
C THR A 3 -4.81 15.64 11.65
N ILE A 4 -4.03 16.64 11.26
CA ILE A 4 -2.64 16.46 10.89
C ILE A 4 -1.75 17.15 11.92
N ARG A 5 -0.66 16.49 12.30
CA ARG A 5 0.29 17.01 13.29
C ARG A 5 1.69 17.08 12.69
N PRO A 6 2.38 18.23 12.76
CA PRO A 6 3.81 18.31 12.47
C PRO A 6 4.60 17.49 13.50
N PHE A 7 5.75 16.95 13.10
CA PHE A 7 6.57 16.12 13.97
C PHE A 7 8.07 16.29 13.67
N MET A 8 8.91 15.91 14.62
CA MET A 8 10.36 15.91 14.47
C MET A 8 10.80 14.59 13.83
N ALA A 9 10.83 14.54 12.49
CA ALA A 9 11.20 13.32 11.80
C ALA A 9 12.65 12.92 12.09
N ILE A 10 12.88 11.63 12.34
CA ILE A 10 14.18 11.01 12.14
C ILE A 10 14.26 10.67 10.66
N ARG A 11 15.27 11.19 9.95
CA ARG A 11 15.41 11.06 8.51
C ARG A 11 16.85 11.01 8.05
N PRO A 12 17.14 10.51 6.82
CA PRO A 12 18.51 10.43 6.32
C PRO A 12 19.17 11.80 6.19
N ALA A 13 20.48 11.85 6.40
CA ALA A 13 21.27 12.96 5.86
C ALA A 13 21.20 12.91 4.32
N GLU A 14 21.23 14.07 3.65
CA GLU A 14 20.99 14.20 2.20
C GLU A 14 21.83 13.21 1.36
N ALA A 15 23.08 13.02 1.73
CA ALA A 15 24.01 12.11 1.02
C ALA A 15 23.58 10.63 1.06
N TYR A 16 22.74 10.23 2.02
CA TYR A 16 22.33 8.84 2.23
C TYR A 16 20.87 8.56 1.88
N ALA A 17 20.08 9.57 1.51
CA ALA A 17 18.64 9.42 1.29
C ALA A 17 18.32 8.31 0.29
N LYS A 18 19.06 8.23 -0.83
CA LYS A 18 18.90 7.19 -1.85
C LYS A 18 19.26 5.80 -1.32
N ASP A 19 20.33 5.69 -0.53
CA ASP A 19 20.84 4.40 -0.03
C ASP A 19 19.96 3.84 1.09
N VAL A 20 19.32 4.73 1.86
CA VAL A 20 18.42 4.38 2.96
C VAL A 20 17.04 3.97 2.43
N ALA A 21 16.52 4.70 1.44
CA ALA A 21 15.15 4.50 0.94
C ALA A 21 14.91 3.06 0.47
N ALA A 22 14.02 2.34 1.13
CA ALA A 22 13.73 0.94 0.87
C ALA A 22 12.25 0.70 0.55
N LEU A 23 11.97 -0.33 -0.24
CA LEU A 23 10.60 -0.81 -0.45
C LEU A 23 10.00 -1.27 0.89
N PRO A 24 8.68 -1.16 1.08
CA PRO A 24 8.04 -1.62 2.31
C PRO A 24 8.21 -3.15 2.48
N TYR A 25 8.28 -3.58 3.73
CA TYR A 25 8.61 -4.95 4.14
C TYR A 25 7.70 -6.04 3.55
N ASP A 26 6.48 -5.69 3.15
CA ASP A 26 5.40 -6.60 2.75
C ASP A 26 5.34 -6.87 1.24
N VAL A 27 6.17 -6.21 0.44
CA VAL A 27 6.23 -6.41 -1.03
C VAL A 27 7.31 -7.40 -1.47
N MET A 28 8.05 -8.00 -0.52
CA MET A 28 9.11 -8.96 -0.78
C MET A 28 9.18 -10.04 0.31
N ASN A 29 9.68 -11.22 -0.05
CA ASN A 29 10.03 -12.26 0.91
C ASN A 29 11.46 -12.03 1.50
N SER A 30 11.87 -12.87 2.48
CA SER A 30 13.17 -12.71 3.14
C SER A 30 14.36 -13.04 2.26
N GLU A 31 14.23 -13.93 1.27
CA GLU A 31 15.33 -14.23 0.33
C GLU A 31 15.54 -13.06 -0.64
N GLU A 32 14.47 -12.53 -1.22
CA GLU A 32 14.51 -11.32 -2.04
C GLU A 32 15.11 -10.14 -1.27
N ALA A 33 14.73 -9.96 0.01
CA ALA A 33 15.30 -8.90 0.84
C ALA A 33 16.81 -9.09 1.05
N ARG A 34 17.29 -10.33 1.26
CA ARG A 34 18.73 -10.63 1.37
C ARG A 34 19.50 -10.30 0.09
N GLU A 35 18.91 -10.54 -1.08
CA GLU A 35 19.49 -10.15 -2.35
C GLU A 35 19.54 -8.61 -2.50
N MET A 36 18.45 -7.94 -2.15
CA MET A 36 18.34 -6.49 -2.26
C MET A 36 19.31 -5.70 -1.38
N VAL A 37 19.71 -6.22 -0.23
CA VAL A 37 20.66 -5.55 0.66
C VAL A 37 22.14 -5.82 0.35
N GLN A 38 22.45 -6.69 -0.61
CA GLN A 38 23.85 -6.99 -0.96
C GLN A 38 24.57 -5.73 -1.41
N GLY A 39 25.66 -5.38 -0.73
CA GLY A 39 26.45 -4.18 -0.99
C GLY A 39 25.76 -2.86 -0.59
N LYS A 40 24.65 -2.90 0.13
CA LYS A 40 23.87 -1.72 0.56
C LYS A 40 23.76 -1.66 2.09
N PRO A 41 24.83 -1.32 2.81
CA PRO A 41 24.89 -1.38 4.26
C PRO A 41 23.92 -0.42 4.97
N TRP A 42 23.39 0.57 4.26
CA TRP A 42 22.47 1.58 4.80
C TRP A 42 21.04 1.42 4.33
N SER A 43 20.74 0.35 3.57
CA SER A 43 19.35 0.08 3.19
C SER A 43 18.47 -0.09 4.42
N PHE A 44 17.32 0.57 4.42
CA PHE A 44 16.39 0.49 5.54
C PHE A 44 15.75 -0.90 5.71
N LEU A 45 15.95 -1.81 4.74
CA LEU A 45 15.59 -3.22 4.89
C LEU A 45 16.36 -3.90 6.05
N HIS A 46 17.54 -3.44 6.42
CA HIS A 46 18.23 -3.89 7.63
C HIS A 46 17.45 -3.59 8.91
N VAL A 47 16.51 -2.63 8.88
CA VAL A 47 15.61 -2.30 9.98
C VAL A 47 14.27 -3.00 9.82
N ASP A 48 13.61 -2.85 8.67
CA ASP A 48 12.25 -3.36 8.46
C ASP A 48 12.20 -4.90 8.27
N LYS A 49 13.32 -5.52 7.84
CA LYS A 49 13.49 -6.96 7.61
C LYS A 49 14.83 -7.45 8.18
N ALA A 50 15.07 -7.17 9.45
CA ALA A 50 16.35 -7.39 10.12
C ALA A 50 16.83 -8.85 10.14
N GLU A 51 15.97 -9.82 9.78
CA GLU A 51 16.36 -11.20 9.53
C GLU A 51 17.38 -11.34 8.39
N VAL A 52 17.57 -10.30 7.56
CA VAL A 52 18.59 -10.33 6.49
C VAL A 52 20.01 -10.37 7.07
N ASP A 53 20.21 -9.87 8.29
CA ASP A 53 21.50 -9.85 9.01
C ASP A 53 21.70 -11.05 9.95
N LEU A 54 20.75 -11.98 9.97
CA LEU A 54 20.74 -13.14 10.84
C LEU A 54 20.82 -14.44 10.03
N PRO A 55 21.11 -15.61 10.66
CA PRO A 55 21.14 -16.88 9.95
C PRO A 55 19.86 -17.14 9.14
N LYS A 56 20.01 -17.83 7.98
CA LYS A 56 18.91 -18.04 7.04
C LYS A 56 17.74 -18.86 7.61
N ASP A 57 18.00 -19.68 8.59
CA ASP A 57 17.06 -20.55 9.29
C ASP A 57 16.41 -19.91 10.51
N ILE A 58 16.69 -18.63 10.78
CA ILE A 58 16.07 -17.92 11.90
C ILE A 58 14.55 -17.86 11.73
N ASP A 59 13.82 -18.05 12.82
CA ASP A 59 12.41 -17.70 12.86
C ASP A 59 12.27 -16.16 12.74
N VAL A 60 11.68 -15.69 11.64
CA VAL A 60 11.53 -14.26 11.34
C VAL A 60 10.68 -13.50 12.37
N TYR A 61 9.94 -14.22 13.21
CA TYR A 61 9.16 -13.68 14.31
C TYR A 61 9.82 -13.83 15.69
N SER A 62 11.07 -14.27 15.73
CA SER A 62 11.81 -14.43 16.98
C SER A 62 12.21 -13.07 17.59
N PRO A 63 12.33 -12.97 18.93
CA PRO A 63 12.79 -11.73 19.59
C PRO A 63 14.12 -11.21 19.08
N ALA A 64 15.00 -12.09 18.59
CA ALA A 64 16.32 -11.72 18.07
C ALA A 64 16.22 -10.84 16.81
N VAL A 65 15.19 -11.03 15.96
CA VAL A 65 14.97 -10.21 14.77
C VAL A 65 14.62 -8.77 15.16
N TYR A 66 13.71 -8.58 16.11
CA TYR A 66 13.33 -7.25 16.57
C TYR A 66 14.47 -6.55 17.34
N ALA A 67 15.24 -7.28 18.13
CA ALA A 67 16.44 -6.74 18.78
C ALA A 67 17.49 -6.28 17.76
N LYS A 68 17.66 -7.05 16.66
CA LYS A 68 18.55 -6.68 15.55
C LYS A 68 18.04 -5.46 14.79
N ALA A 69 16.76 -5.36 14.55
CA ALA A 69 16.14 -4.18 13.93
C ALA A 69 16.41 -2.90 14.75
N LYS A 70 16.26 -2.98 16.08
CA LYS A 70 16.56 -1.88 16.99
C LYS A 70 18.05 -1.51 16.96
N GLU A 71 18.94 -2.50 17.08
CA GLU A 71 20.40 -2.30 16.97
C GLU A 71 20.77 -1.60 15.65
N ASN A 72 20.19 -2.03 14.53
CA ASN A 72 20.48 -1.44 13.22
C ASN A 72 19.99 0.02 13.15
N LEU A 73 18.79 0.32 13.63
CA LEU A 73 18.27 1.69 13.69
C LEU A 73 19.17 2.60 14.56
N GLU A 74 19.52 2.15 15.75
CA GLU A 74 20.39 2.88 16.66
C GLU A 74 21.79 3.12 16.04
N ASN A 75 22.33 2.12 15.33
CA ASN A 75 23.60 2.25 14.61
C ASN A 75 23.51 3.27 13.46
N MET A 76 22.43 3.30 12.70
CA MET A 76 22.23 4.31 11.65
C MET A 76 22.18 5.73 12.24
N ILE A 77 21.53 5.91 13.39
CA ILE A 77 21.47 7.20 14.08
C ILE A 77 22.85 7.56 14.65
N HIS A 78 23.52 6.64 15.33
CA HIS A 78 24.83 6.87 15.94
C HIS A 78 25.90 7.25 14.90
N ASN A 79 25.84 6.65 13.71
CA ASN A 79 26.78 6.93 12.62
C ASN A 79 26.40 8.16 11.80
N GLY A 80 25.35 8.90 12.15
CA GLY A 80 24.90 10.09 11.44
C GLY A 80 24.31 9.84 10.05
N ILE A 81 23.94 8.58 9.76
CA ILE A 81 23.19 8.22 8.55
C ILE A 81 21.76 8.77 8.66
N LEU A 82 21.16 8.63 9.83
CA LEU A 82 19.87 9.21 10.21
C LEU A 82 20.10 10.29 11.28
N GLY A 83 19.29 11.35 11.21
CA GLY A 83 19.29 12.41 12.23
C GLY A 83 17.86 12.90 12.47
N GLN A 84 17.59 13.33 13.70
CA GLN A 84 16.30 13.90 14.07
C GLN A 84 16.27 15.39 13.80
N ASP A 85 15.19 15.90 13.22
CA ASP A 85 14.95 17.31 13.06
C ASP A 85 14.77 17.99 14.43
N LEU A 86 15.22 19.25 14.55
CA LEU A 86 15.21 19.98 15.80
C LEU A 86 13.85 20.59 16.16
N LEU A 87 13.00 20.76 15.16
CA LEU A 87 11.67 21.35 15.28
C LEU A 87 10.63 20.47 14.58
N PRO A 88 9.39 20.46 15.07
CA PRO A 88 8.32 19.73 14.40
C PRO A 88 7.97 20.42 13.07
N ASN A 89 8.04 19.67 11.98
CA ASN A 89 7.78 20.11 10.62
C ASN A 89 6.68 19.25 9.97
N LEU A 90 6.12 19.75 8.89
CA LEU A 90 5.44 18.95 7.87
C LEU A 90 6.40 18.71 6.70
N TYR A 91 6.16 17.68 5.92
CA TYR A 91 7.01 17.39 4.76
C TYR A 91 6.14 17.10 3.55
N LEU A 92 6.72 17.28 2.36
CA LEU A 92 6.11 16.83 1.11
C LEU A 92 6.95 15.71 0.52
N TYR A 93 6.28 14.68 0.07
CA TYR A 93 6.92 13.57 -0.59
C TYR A 93 6.26 13.31 -1.94
N ARG A 94 7.01 13.60 -3.02
CA ARG A 94 6.59 13.34 -4.39
C ARG A 94 7.22 12.05 -4.89
N MET A 95 6.40 11.22 -5.49
CA MET A 95 6.85 10.06 -6.25
C MET A 95 6.49 10.24 -7.72
N THR A 96 7.43 9.90 -8.61
CA THR A 96 7.24 10.01 -10.07
C THR A 96 7.48 8.66 -10.72
N MET A 97 6.48 8.14 -11.43
CA MET A 97 6.53 6.88 -12.16
C MET A 97 5.97 7.10 -13.58
N ASN A 98 6.73 6.72 -14.60
CA ASN A 98 6.31 6.81 -16.01
C ASN A 98 5.82 8.23 -16.41
N GLY A 99 6.48 9.28 -15.90
CA GLY A 99 6.12 10.67 -16.18
C GLY A 99 4.93 11.21 -15.37
N ARG A 100 4.24 10.39 -14.58
CA ARG A 100 3.20 10.81 -13.65
C ARG A 100 3.76 11.03 -12.26
N SER A 101 3.42 12.16 -11.65
CA SER A 101 3.82 12.50 -10.29
C SER A 101 2.62 12.56 -9.37
N GLN A 102 2.80 12.10 -8.14
CA GLN A 102 1.86 12.28 -7.02
C GLN A 102 2.62 12.85 -5.83
N THR A 103 2.07 13.89 -5.21
CA THR A 103 2.71 14.59 -4.08
C THR A 103 1.84 14.45 -2.84
N GLY A 104 2.37 13.81 -1.82
CA GLY A 104 1.70 13.60 -0.54
C GLY A 104 2.25 14.50 0.56
N LEU A 105 1.39 14.85 1.52
CA LEU A 105 1.74 15.54 2.75
C LEU A 105 2.14 14.51 3.81
N VAL A 106 3.37 14.57 4.28
CA VAL A 106 3.89 13.72 5.36
C VAL A 106 3.66 14.41 6.70
N CYS A 107 2.96 13.73 7.57
CA CYS A 107 2.58 14.21 8.90
C CYS A 107 2.31 13.05 9.85
N CYS A 108 1.95 13.34 11.08
CA CYS A 108 1.36 12.36 11.97
C CYS A 108 -0.16 12.54 12.02
N THR A 109 -0.91 11.42 12.01
CA THR A 109 -2.38 11.36 12.11
C THR A 109 -2.80 10.70 13.42
N SER A 110 -4.00 11.03 13.90
CA SER A 110 -4.47 10.62 15.23
C SER A 110 -4.89 9.14 15.31
N VAL A 111 -4.46 8.46 16.35
CA VAL A 111 -4.94 7.12 16.73
C VAL A 111 -6.45 7.12 17.00
N ASP A 112 -6.96 8.17 17.64
CA ASP A 112 -8.39 8.26 17.98
C ASP A 112 -9.28 8.38 16.74
N GLU A 113 -8.79 9.02 15.67
CA GLU A 113 -9.50 9.12 14.40
C GLU A 113 -9.59 7.79 13.63
N TYR A 114 -8.67 6.86 13.88
CA TYR A 114 -8.84 5.48 13.41
C TYR A 114 -9.89 4.72 14.24
N ILE A 115 -9.92 4.95 15.55
CA ILE A 115 -10.85 4.29 16.46
C ILE A 115 -12.28 4.75 16.21
N ASP A 116 -12.50 6.05 16.00
CA ASP A 116 -13.84 6.64 15.79
C ASP A 116 -14.33 6.53 14.33
N GLY A 117 -13.49 6.04 13.42
CA GLY A 117 -13.83 5.84 12.02
C GLY A 117 -13.70 7.06 11.12
N THR A 118 -13.07 8.16 11.59
CA THR A 118 -12.68 9.30 10.74
C THR A 118 -11.62 8.85 9.72
N ILE A 119 -10.71 7.94 10.13
CA ILE A 119 -9.80 7.24 9.22
C ILE A 119 -10.42 5.91 8.82
N LYS A 120 -10.94 5.86 7.61
CA LYS A 120 -11.69 4.75 7.04
C LYS A 120 -10.77 3.64 6.54
N LYS A 121 -11.22 2.39 6.69
CA LYS A 121 -10.53 1.18 6.23
C LYS A 121 -11.43 0.41 5.27
N HIS A 122 -10.82 -0.25 4.29
CA HIS A 122 -11.51 -1.10 3.34
C HIS A 122 -10.97 -2.54 3.28
N GLU A 123 -9.99 -2.88 4.15
CA GLU A 123 -9.40 -4.22 4.19
C GLU A 123 -9.25 -4.70 5.65
N LEU A 124 -9.46 -6.01 5.87
CA LEU A 124 -9.22 -6.66 7.14
C LEU A 124 -7.75 -7.04 7.30
N THR A 125 -7.21 -6.80 8.49
CA THR A 125 -5.84 -7.18 8.82
C THR A 125 -5.74 -8.66 9.22
N ARG A 126 -4.59 -9.27 8.93
CA ARG A 126 -4.25 -10.62 9.38
C ARG A 126 -3.57 -10.55 10.74
N ALA A 127 -4.04 -11.37 11.68
CA ALA A 127 -3.57 -11.37 13.07
C ALA A 127 -2.06 -11.66 13.21
N ASP A 128 -1.51 -12.56 12.39
CA ASP A 128 -0.08 -12.89 12.38
C ASP A 128 0.80 -11.70 11.96
N LYS A 129 0.40 -11.00 10.88
CA LYS A 129 1.11 -9.82 10.38
C LYS A 129 0.99 -8.63 11.32
N GLU A 130 -0.16 -8.47 11.92
CA GLU A 130 -0.40 -7.42 12.91
C GLU A 130 0.44 -7.64 14.17
N ALA A 131 0.47 -8.88 14.71
CA ALA A 131 1.30 -9.22 15.86
C ALA A 131 2.80 -8.97 15.60
N ASP A 132 3.27 -9.26 14.40
CA ASP A 132 4.64 -8.96 13.97
C ASP A 132 4.92 -7.46 14.02
N ARG A 133 4.08 -6.65 13.38
CA ARG A 133 4.30 -5.19 13.35
C ARG A 133 4.13 -4.52 14.70
N ILE A 134 3.23 -4.99 15.56
CA ILE A 134 3.14 -4.52 16.95
C ILE A 134 4.48 -4.70 17.67
N ARG A 135 5.09 -5.89 17.58
CA ARG A 135 6.39 -6.14 18.22
C ARG A 135 7.48 -5.26 17.63
N HIS A 136 7.49 -5.08 16.33
CA HIS A 136 8.45 -4.24 15.64
C HIS A 136 8.35 -2.78 16.13
N VAL A 137 7.18 -2.15 16.03
CA VAL A 137 6.94 -0.77 16.46
C VAL A 137 7.25 -0.59 17.95
N ASP A 138 6.80 -1.51 18.79
CA ASP A 138 7.01 -1.42 20.24
C ASP A 138 8.48 -1.58 20.64
N THR A 139 9.24 -2.45 19.94
CA THR A 139 10.67 -2.66 20.21
C THR A 139 11.53 -1.50 19.73
N LEU A 140 11.23 -0.94 18.56
CA LEU A 140 11.97 0.19 18.00
C LEU A 140 11.55 1.53 18.61
N ASN A 141 10.44 1.57 19.32
CA ASN A 141 9.83 2.80 19.83
C ASN A 141 9.52 3.81 18.70
N ALA A 142 9.24 3.36 17.51
CA ALA A 142 9.07 4.24 16.35
C ALA A 142 8.15 3.64 15.27
N ASN A 143 7.48 4.52 14.53
CA ASN A 143 6.87 4.17 13.25
C ASN A 143 7.93 4.32 12.14
N THR A 144 8.36 3.23 11.55
CA THR A 144 9.45 3.17 10.56
C THR A 144 8.99 3.21 9.12
N GLY A 145 7.73 2.92 8.86
CA GLY A 145 7.12 2.96 7.53
C GLY A 145 5.83 3.76 7.53
N PRO A 146 5.69 4.75 6.63
CA PRO A 146 4.50 5.59 6.59
C PRO A 146 3.26 4.80 6.17
N ILE A 147 2.10 5.21 6.68
CA ILE A 147 0.81 4.74 6.24
C ILE A 147 0.36 5.61 5.08
N PHE A 148 -0.13 4.99 4.02
CA PHE A 148 -0.60 5.66 2.83
C PHE A 148 -2.08 5.98 2.99
N LEU A 149 -2.41 7.27 3.16
CA LEU A 149 -3.78 7.75 3.29
C LEU A 149 -4.19 8.56 2.07
N ALA A 150 -5.47 8.49 1.73
CA ALA A 150 -6.09 9.35 0.72
C ALA A 150 -7.13 10.27 1.37
N TYR A 151 -7.38 11.42 0.75
CA TYR A 151 -8.47 12.34 1.10
C TYR A 151 -9.15 12.86 -0.15
N LYS A 152 -10.44 13.23 -0.03
CA LYS A 152 -11.17 13.93 -1.10
C LYS A 152 -10.58 15.31 -1.31
N GLU A 153 -10.70 15.87 -2.51
CA GLU A 153 -10.11 17.15 -2.91
C GLU A 153 -10.17 18.23 -1.79
N ASN A 154 -9.03 18.84 -1.53
CA ASN A 154 -8.90 20.01 -0.66
C ASN A 154 -8.08 21.09 -1.40
N LYS A 155 -8.79 22.05 -1.99
CA LYS A 155 -8.20 23.11 -2.84
C LYS A 155 -7.22 23.99 -2.10
N ASP A 156 -7.47 24.27 -0.83
CA ASP A 156 -6.61 25.11 -0.02
C ASP A 156 -5.30 24.40 0.28
N ALA A 157 -5.34 23.14 0.70
CA ALA A 157 -4.15 22.32 0.89
C ALA A 157 -3.37 22.18 -0.41
N LYS A 158 -4.05 21.91 -1.54
CA LYS A 158 -3.41 21.80 -2.84
C LYS A 158 -2.68 23.08 -3.23
N ALA A 159 -3.28 24.23 -3.07
CA ALA A 159 -2.67 25.52 -3.40
C ALA A 159 -1.40 25.79 -2.58
N ILE A 160 -1.39 25.42 -1.29
CA ILE A 160 -0.22 25.55 -0.41
C ILE A 160 0.89 24.60 -0.87
N ILE A 161 0.56 23.33 -1.12
CA ILE A 161 1.50 22.29 -1.56
C ILE A 161 2.15 22.68 -2.91
N ASP A 162 1.34 23.09 -3.88
CA ASP A 162 1.82 23.51 -5.20
C ASP A 162 2.71 24.75 -5.11
N GLY A 163 2.29 25.75 -4.31
CA GLY A 163 3.08 26.95 -4.06
C GLY A 163 4.43 26.64 -3.41
N TRP A 164 4.45 25.78 -2.39
CA TRP A 164 5.68 25.40 -1.68
C TRP A 164 6.65 24.66 -2.62
N THR A 165 6.17 23.66 -3.34
CA THR A 165 7.02 22.88 -4.26
C THR A 165 7.57 23.69 -5.43
N ALA A 166 6.88 24.75 -5.84
CA ALA A 166 7.35 25.67 -6.88
C ALA A 166 8.41 26.67 -6.37
N ALA A 167 8.34 27.07 -5.09
CA ALA A 167 9.18 28.13 -4.52
C ALA A 167 10.41 27.60 -3.78
N VAL A 168 10.33 26.41 -3.18
CA VAL A 168 11.35 25.87 -2.27
C VAL A 168 12.11 24.71 -2.96
N LYS A 169 13.43 24.66 -2.75
CA LYS A 169 14.23 23.53 -3.23
C LYS A 169 13.97 22.27 -2.39
N PRO A 170 13.87 21.11 -3.02
CA PRO A 170 13.78 19.86 -2.29
C PRO A 170 15.06 19.57 -1.51
N ILE A 171 14.91 18.87 -0.38
CA ILE A 171 16.04 18.35 0.40
C ILE A 171 16.53 17.00 -0.14
N TYR A 172 15.68 16.25 -0.83
CA TYR A 172 16.04 15.03 -1.55
C TYR A 172 15.44 15.09 -2.96
N ASP A 173 16.23 14.65 -3.93
CA ASP A 173 15.79 14.46 -5.31
C ASP A 173 16.66 13.38 -5.96
N PHE A 174 16.10 12.15 -6.07
CA PHE A 174 16.82 11.01 -6.60
C PHE A 174 15.88 10.03 -7.32
N VAL A 175 16.47 9.17 -8.12
CA VAL A 175 15.77 8.05 -8.78
C VAL A 175 16.28 6.74 -8.18
N SER A 176 15.36 5.89 -7.71
CA SER A 176 15.66 4.54 -7.22
C SER A 176 15.92 3.55 -8.36
N GLU A 177 16.45 2.37 -8.04
CA GLU A 177 16.85 1.35 -9.03
C GLU A 177 15.67 0.86 -9.89
N ASP A 178 14.46 0.89 -9.37
CA ASP A 178 13.23 0.53 -10.09
C ASP A 178 12.69 1.68 -10.98
N GLY A 179 13.48 2.78 -11.13
CA GLY A 179 13.14 3.90 -12.00
C GLY A 179 12.14 4.89 -11.42
N ILE A 180 11.76 4.75 -10.14
CA ILE A 180 10.86 5.69 -9.47
C ILE A 180 11.64 6.92 -9.00
N GLY A 181 11.15 8.12 -9.34
CA GLY A 181 11.66 9.38 -8.83
C GLY A 181 11.11 9.65 -7.42
N HIS A 182 11.96 10.14 -6.53
CA HIS A 182 11.63 10.50 -5.16
C HIS A 182 12.13 11.91 -4.87
N THR A 183 11.20 12.82 -4.57
CA THR A 183 11.53 14.22 -4.25
C THR A 183 10.87 14.59 -2.93
N VAL A 184 11.64 15.18 -2.01
CA VAL A 184 11.18 15.52 -0.65
C VAL A 184 11.47 16.98 -0.33
N TRP A 185 10.50 17.66 0.27
CA TRP A 185 10.62 19.01 0.83
C TRP A 185 10.28 19.02 2.32
N VAL A 186 10.90 19.94 3.06
CA VAL A 186 10.50 20.29 4.43
C VAL A 186 9.63 21.53 4.35
N ILE A 187 8.49 21.52 5.05
CA ILE A 187 7.70 22.71 5.33
C ILE A 187 8.02 23.11 6.77
N ASP A 188 8.91 24.09 6.92
CA ASP A 188 9.43 24.60 8.19
C ASP A 188 8.91 26.00 8.56
N SER A 189 7.95 26.50 7.78
CA SER A 189 7.29 27.78 8.05
C SER A 189 6.03 27.57 8.91
N ASP A 190 5.99 28.21 10.07
CA ASP A 190 4.83 28.18 10.98
C ASP A 190 3.54 28.63 10.31
N THR A 191 3.64 29.55 9.34
CA THR A 191 2.48 30.06 8.59
C THR A 191 1.87 28.97 7.72
N GLU A 192 2.67 28.31 6.86
CA GLU A 192 2.20 27.27 5.96
C GLU A 192 1.79 25.99 6.74
N ILE A 193 2.50 25.66 7.80
CA ILE A 193 2.11 24.58 8.73
C ILE A 193 0.72 24.90 9.31
N GLY A 194 0.52 26.10 9.86
CA GLY A 194 -0.75 26.51 10.43
C GLY A 194 -1.90 26.50 9.41
N MET A 195 -1.65 26.98 8.19
CA MET A 195 -2.63 26.97 7.11
C MET A 195 -3.01 25.54 6.69
N LEU A 196 -2.05 24.63 6.57
CA LEU A 196 -2.31 23.23 6.26
C LEU A 196 -3.10 22.56 7.37
N VAL A 197 -2.69 22.71 8.62
CA VAL A 197 -3.42 22.15 9.79
C VAL A 197 -4.88 22.63 9.79
N GLU A 198 -5.11 23.92 9.55
CA GLU A 198 -6.47 24.46 9.52
C GLU A 198 -7.27 23.95 8.32
N SER A 199 -6.64 23.81 7.13
CA SER A 199 -7.32 23.30 5.94
C SER A 199 -7.78 21.85 6.10
N PHE A 200 -6.97 20.99 6.77
CA PHE A 200 -7.33 19.61 7.01
C PHE A 200 -8.46 19.41 8.01
N LYS A 201 -8.76 20.39 8.86
CA LYS A 201 -9.99 20.37 9.69
C LYS A 201 -11.28 20.36 8.85
N GLN A 202 -11.21 20.75 7.57
CA GLN A 202 -12.35 20.67 6.64
C GLN A 202 -12.49 19.28 6.00
N VAL A 203 -11.45 18.44 6.07
CA VAL A 203 -11.48 17.07 5.55
C VAL A 203 -12.29 16.20 6.51
N LYS A 204 -13.39 15.64 6.01
CA LYS A 204 -14.29 14.84 6.83
C LYS A 204 -13.69 13.49 7.20
N ASN A 205 -13.18 12.78 6.21
CA ASN A 205 -12.62 11.44 6.34
C ASN A 205 -11.27 11.33 5.64
N LEU A 206 -10.39 10.49 6.20
CA LEU A 206 -9.22 9.95 5.52
C LEU A 206 -9.49 8.49 5.19
N TYR A 207 -8.84 7.97 4.14
CA TYR A 207 -9.03 6.59 3.67
C TYR A 207 -7.67 5.91 3.59
N ILE A 208 -7.53 4.75 4.23
CA ILE A 208 -6.30 3.97 4.13
C ILE A 208 -6.22 3.39 2.72
N ALA A 209 -5.24 3.86 1.94
CA ALA A 209 -4.96 3.32 0.61
C ALA A 209 -4.03 2.10 0.69
N ASP A 210 -2.96 2.18 1.50
CA ASP A 210 -2.03 1.07 1.72
C ASP A 210 -1.48 1.12 3.16
N GLY A 211 -1.12 -0.04 3.72
CA GLY A 211 -0.53 -0.15 5.05
C GLY A 211 -1.55 -0.42 6.17
N HIS A 212 -2.65 -1.12 5.90
CA HIS A 212 -3.66 -1.49 6.92
C HIS A 212 -3.05 -2.19 8.14
N HIS A 213 -2.09 -3.11 7.93
CA HIS A 213 -1.39 -3.79 9.04
C HIS A 213 -0.53 -2.83 9.85
N ARG A 214 0.18 -1.88 9.20
CA ARG A 214 0.98 -0.83 9.87
C ARG A 214 0.08 0.07 10.71
N ASN A 215 -1.06 0.49 10.15
CA ASN A 215 -2.04 1.32 10.84
C ASN A 215 -2.60 0.60 12.08
N ALA A 216 -3.16 -0.59 11.93
CA ALA A 216 -3.73 -1.37 13.05
C ALA A 216 -2.69 -1.63 14.15
N SER A 217 -1.44 -1.88 13.77
CA SER A 217 -0.35 -2.11 14.73
C SER A 217 0.02 -0.84 15.50
N ALA A 218 0.13 0.31 14.83
CA ALA A 218 0.40 1.59 15.48
C ALA A 218 -0.68 1.94 16.51
N VAL A 219 -1.95 1.75 16.15
CA VAL A 219 -3.09 1.95 17.06
C VAL A 219 -3.02 1.02 18.28
N LYS A 220 -2.71 -0.27 18.08
CA LYS A 220 -2.61 -1.22 19.20
C LYS A 220 -1.43 -0.93 20.13
N VAL A 221 -0.30 -0.47 19.59
CA VAL A 221 0.83 -0.01 20.41
C VAL A 221 0.44 1.22 21.21
N ALA A 222 -0.25 2.18 20.61
CA ALA A 222 -0.74 3.36 21.32
C ALA A 222 -1.67 2.99 22.47
N LEU A 223 -2.65 2.11 22.25
CA LEU A 223 -3.57 1.65 23.29
C LEU A 223 -2.83 0.95 24.44
N LYS A 224 -1.87 0.08 24.12
CA LYS A 224 -1.00 -0.58 25.11
C LYS A 224 -0.24 0.43 25.96
N ARG A 225 0.26 1.52 25.35
CA ARG A 225 0.99 2.58 26.07
C ARG A 225 0.07 3.43 26.92
N ARG A 226 -1.15 3.74 26.47
CA ARG A 226 -2.19 4.42 27.25
C ARG A 226 -2.52 3.61 28.51
N GLU A 227 -2.63 2.28 28.41
CA GLU A 227 -2.83 1.40 29.57
C GLU A 227 -1.66 1.43 30.55
N ALA A 228 -0.43 1.48 30.03
CA ALA A 228 0.79 1.51 30.85
C ALA A 228 1.06 2.90 31.48
N LYS A 229 0.56 3.99 30.89
CA LYS A 229 0.73 5.38 31.30
C LYS A 229 -0.66 6.02 31.52
N PRO A 230 -1.34 5.76 32.65
CA PRO A 230 -2.72 6.26 32.86
C PRO A 230 -2.87 7.78 32.88
N ASP A 231 -1.78 8.50 33.10
CA ASP A 231 -1.68 9.95 33.11
C ASP A 231 -1.22 10.54 31.74
N TYR A 232 -1.32 9.75 30.67
CA TYR A 232 -1.01 10.23 29.32
C TYR A 232 -1.90 11.43 28.93
N THR A 233 -1.35 12.26 28.08
CA THR A 233 -2.04 13.45 27.55
C THR A 233 -2.24 13.31 26.05
N GLY A 234 -3.07 14.16 25.46
CA GLY A 234 -3.24 14.23 24.00
C GLY A 234 -1.96 14.63 23.26
N GLU A 235 -0.93 15.13 23.96
CA GLU A 235 0.34 15.57 23.36
C GLU A 235 1.38 14.46 23.26
N ASP A 236 1.18 13.29 23.93
CA ASP A 236 2.12 12.18 23.86
C ASP A 236 2.20 11.63 22.42
N GLU A 237 3.43 11.46 21.90
CA GLU A 237 3.71 11.09 20.51
C GLU A 237 3.08 9.76 20.10
N PHE A 238 2.96 8.79 21.00
CA PHE A 238 2.30 7.51 20.72
C PHE A 238 0.79 7.62 20.42
N ASN A 239 0.16 8.78 20.62
CA ASN A 239 -1.22 9.03 20.19
C ASN A 239 -1.34 9.33 18.69
N TYR A 240 -0.22 9.40 18.00
CA TYR A 240 -0.14 9.71 16.58
C TYR A 240 0.73 8.70 15.85
N TYR A 241 0.55 8.57 14.54
CA TYR A 241 1.36 7.69 13.72
C TYR A 241 1.69 8.33 12.38
N LEU A 242 2.84 7.93 11.85
CA LEU A 242 3.40 8.44 10.60
C LEU A 242 2.52 8.10 9.40
N SER A 243 2.12 9.13 8.66
CA SER A 243 1.27 9.02 7.49
C SER A 243 1.75 9.90 6.34
N VAL A 244 1.43 9.50 5.11
CA VAL A 244 1.52 10.33 3.91
C VAL A 244 0.14 10.43 3.30
N LEU A 245 -0.38 11.66 3.18
CA LEU A 245 -1.72 11.97 2.74
C LEU A 245 -1.71 12.48 1.31
N PHE A 246 -2.43 11.82 0.41
CA PHE A 246 -2.56 12.21 -0.99
C PHE A 246 -4.00 12.63 -1.30
N ALA A 247 -4.15 13.60 -2.18
CA ALA A 247 -5.42 13.85 -2.81
C ALA A 247 -5.82 12.63 -3.68
N ALA A 248 -7.05 12.18 -3.56
CA ALA A 248 -7.52 10.96 -4.23
C ALA A 248 -7.41 11.04 -5.76
N GLU A 249 -7.61 12.23 -6.32
CA GLU A 249 -7.48 12.49 -7.76
C GLU A 249 -6.05 12.36 -8.29
N ASP A 250 -5.03 12.43 -7.43
CA ASP A 250 -3.63 12.25 -7.80
C ASP A 250 -3.21 10.78 -7.76
N LEU A 251 -4.04 9.90 -7.19
CA LEU A 251 -3.69 8.50 -7.00
C LEU A 251 -4.02 7.64 -8.23
N TYR A 252 -3.24 6.57 -8.36
CA TYR A 252 -3.43 5.58 -9.41
C TYR A 252 -3.45 4.19 -8.80
N ILE A 253 -4.56 3.49 -9.01
CA ILE A 253 -4.71 2.08 -8.67
C ILE A 253 -4.46 1.28 -9.94
N MET A 254 -3.53 0.36 -9.89
CA MET A 254 -3.27 -0.58 -10.99
C MET A 254 -4.20 -1.80 -10.88
N ASP A 255 -4.36 -2.47 -12.00
CA ASP A 255 -5.06 -3.74 -12.06
C ASP A 255 -4.41 -4.80 -11.15
N TYR A 256 -5.24 -5.59 -10.50
CA TYR A 256 -4.79 -6.73 -9.72
C TYR A 256 -5.34 -8.01 -10.35
N ASN A 257 -4.51 -8.64 -11.18
CA ASN A 257 -4.88 -9.74 -12.04
C ASN A 257 -4.90 -11.08 -11.28
N ARG A 258 -5.58 -12.09 -11.85
CA ARG A 258 -5.70 -13.43 -11.27
C ARG A 258 -5.13 -14.47 -12.23
N VAL A 259 -4.48 -15.49 -11.67
CA VAL A 259 -4.03 -16.68 -12.40
C VAL A 259 -4.50 -17.92 -11.66
N VAL A 260 -4.93 -18.95 -12.40
CA VAL A 260 -5.55 -20.15 -11.83
C VAL A 260 -4.92 -21.40 -12.42
N LYS A 261 -4.70 -22.43 -11.57
CA LYS A 261 -3.94 -23.64 -11.90
C LYS A 261 -4.69 -24.65 -12.76
N ASP A 262 -6.01 -24.69 -12.68
CA ASP A 262 -6.82 -25.71 -13.36
C ASP A 262 -8.22 -25.20 -13.72
N LEU A 263 -8.95 -25.96 -14.50
CA LEU A 263 -10.33 -25.68 -14.92
C LEU A 263 -11.35 -26.48 -14.09
N ASN A 264 -11.01 -26.94 -12.90
CA ASN A 264 -11.91 -27.72 -12.03
C ASN A 264 -12.57 -28.93 -12.74
N GLY A 265 -11.80 -29.61 -13.60
CA GLY A 265 -12.26 -30.78 -14.34
C GLY A 265 -12.95 -30.49 -15.68
N TYR A 266 -13.28 -29.25 -15.98
CA TYR A 266 -13.80 -28.88 -17.31
C TYR A 266 -12.71 -28.97 -18.39
N ASN A 267 -13.11 -29.32 -19.59
CA ASN A 267 -12.29 -29.02 -20.77
C ASN A 267 -12.52 -27.55 -21.19
N THR A 268 -11.71 -27.05 -22.12
CA THR A 268 -11.76 -25.65 -22.58
C THR A 268 -13.13 -25.25 -23.12
N GLU A 269 -13.78 -26.11 -23.91
CA GLU A 269 -15.08 -25.78 -24.51
C GLU A 269 -16.20 -25.72 -23.44
N GLU A 270 -16.23 -26.72 -22.56
CA GLU A 270 -17.16 -26.74 -21.43
C GLU A 270 -16.99 -25.52 -20.54
N PHE A 271 -15.75 -25.16 -20.21
CA PHE A 271 -15.46 -23.98 -19.40
C PHE A 271 -15.96 -22.69 -20.08
N LEU A 272 -15.72 -22.53 -21.38
CA LEU A 272 -16.24 -21.38 -22.13
C LEU A 272 -17.77 -21.37 -22.20
N GLN A 273 -18.45 -22.51 -22.17
CA GLN A 273 -19.91 -22.60 -22.09
C GLN A 273 -20.42 -22.14 -20.71
N GLU A 274 -19.74 -22.51 -19.64
CA GLU A 274 -20.09 -22.02 -18.30
C GLU A 274 -19.94 -20.50 -18.20
N ILE A 275 -18.85 -19.92 -18.72
CA ILE A 275 -18.65 -18.47 -18.77
C ILE A 275 -19.80 -17.76 -19.50
N ARG A 276 -20.24 -18.30 -20.65
CA ARG A 276 -21.33 -17.69 -21.47
C ARG A 276 -22.67 -17.58 -20.72
N LYS A 277 -22.86 -18.28 -19.63
CA LYS A 277 -24.08 -18.14 -18.83
C LYS A 277 -24.18 -16.76 -18.17
N LYS A 278 -23.06 -16.20 -17.77
CA LYS A 278 -22.96 -14.94 -16.98
C LYS A 278 -22.23 -13.82 -17.68
N PHE A 279 -21.39 -14.13 -18.67
CA PHE A 279 -20.59 -13.16 -19.40
C PHE A 279 -20.79 -13.33 -20.91
N ASP A 280 -20.77 -12.22 -21.62
CA ASP A 280 -20.55 -12.24 -23.06
C ASP A 280 -19.05 -12.40 -23.32
N ILE A 281 -18.67 -13.41 -24.08
CA ILE A 281 -17.27 -13.73 -24.36
C ILE A 281 -17.00 -13.85 -25.86
N ALA A 282 -15.94 -13.18 -26.32
CA ALA A 282 -15.49 -13.22 -27.71
C ALA A 282 -13.95 -13.30 -27.77
N PRO A 283 -13.37 -13.99 -28.78
CA PRO A 283 -11.94 -13.94 -29.01
C PRO A 283 -11.49 -12.49 -29.21
N TYR A 284 -10.37 -12.14 -28.59
CA TYR A 284 -9.74 -10.84 -28.81
C TYR A 284 -8.86 -10.91 -30.07
N ALA A 285 -9.13 -10.02 -31.02
CA ALA A 285 -8.44 -10.02 -32.30
C ALA A 285 -7.32 -8.96 -32.41
N GLY A 286 -7.04 -8.23 -31.31
CA GLY A 286 -5.96 -7.23 -31.27
C GLY A 286 -4.57 -7.84 -31.17
N GLU A 287 -3.54 -7.03 -31.28
CA GLU A 287 -2.16 -7.41 -31.06
C GLU A 287 -1.82 -7.38 -29.56
N GLY A 288 -1.13 -8.44 -29.06
CA GLY A 288 -0.70 -8.53 -27.67
C GLY A 288 -1.81 -8.83 -26.66
N PRO A 289 -1.53 -8.66 -25.36
CA PRO A 289 -2.46 -8.94 -24.28
C PRO A 289 -3.69 -8.03 -24.30
N TYR A 290 -4.85 -8.58 -23.91
CA TYR A 290 -6.07 -7.75 -23.75
C TYR A 290 -6.08 -7.08 -22.38
N HIS A 291 -6.08 -5.77 -22.38
CA HIS A 291 -6.28 -4.94 -21.20
C HIS A 291 -7.74 -4.43 -21.18
N PRO A 292 -8.53 -4.72 -20.12
CA PRO A 292 -9.88 -4.20 -19.98
C PRO A 292 -9.91 -2.67 -20.03
N GLU A 293 -10.87 -2.10 -20.72
CA GLU A 293 -10.97 -0.64 -21.00
C GLU A 293 -12.08 0.04 -20.20
N ALA A 294 -12.95 -0.74 -19.57
CA ALA A 294 -14.09 -0.23 -18.82
C ALA A 294 -14.50 -1.18 -17.70
N LEU A 295 -15.25 -0.65 -16.73
CA LEU A 295 -15.91 -1.45 -15.69
C LEU A 295 -16.72 -2.60 -16.31
N HIS A 296 -16.80 -3.70 -15.57
CA HIS A 296 -17.51 -4.93 -15.94
C HIS A 296 -16.94 -5.64 -17.17
N THR A 297 -15.70 -5.30 -17.56
CA THR A 297 -14.95 -6.01 -18.60
C THR A 297 -13.74 -6.70 -18.03
N PHE A 298 -13.43 -7.87 -18.57
CA PHE A 298 -12.35 -8.74 -18.13
C PHE A 298 -11.64 -9.33 -19.34
N GLY A 299 -10.35 -9.60 -19.21
CA GLY A 299 -9.65 -10.45 -20.15
C GLY A 299 -9.54 -11.87 -19.59
N LEU A 300 -9.62 -12.86 -20.48
CA LEU A 300 -9.29 -14.24 -20.18
C LEU A 300 -8.16 -14.69 -21.11
N TYR A 301 -7.05 -15.14 -20.55
CA TYR A 301 -6.00 -15.82 -21.30
C TYR A 301 -6.08 -17.31 -21.07
N LEU A 302 -6.31 -18.08 -22.13
CA LEU A 302 -6.52 -19.52 -22.11
C LEU A 302 -6.06 -20.12 -23.43
N ASP A 303 -5.29 -21.24 -23.37
CA ASP A 303 -4.78 -21.95 -24.56
C ASP A 303 -4.05 -21.05 -25.57
N GLY A 304 -3.22 -20.12 -25.08
CA GLY A 304 -2.45 -19.19 -25.92
C GLY A 304 -3.28 -18.10 -26.60
N LYS A 305 -4.51 -17.83 -26.14
CA LYS A 305 -5.42 -16.85 -26.74
C LYS A 305 -6.06 -15.97 -25.68
N TRP A 306 -6.19 -14.70 -26.04
CA TRP A 306 -6.98 -13.75 -25.28
C TRP A 306 -8.44 -13.75 -25.73
N PHE A 307 -9.32 -13.61 -24.73
CA PHE A 307 -10.75 -13.39 -24.92
C PHE A 307 -11.14 -12.14 -24.15
N LYS A 308 -12.02 -11.33 -24.74
CA LYS A 308 -12.73 -10.26 -24.06
C LYS A 308 -13.98 -10.85 -23.42
N MET A 309 -14.18 -10.60 -22.13
CA MET A 309 -15.38 -10.95 -21.39
C MET A 309 -16.07 -9.66 -20.92
N THR A 310 -17.40 -9.62 -20.98
CA THR A 310 -18.21 -8.52 -20.45
C THR A 310 -19.30 -9.12 -19.57
N ALA A 311 -19.44 -8.64 -18.34
CA ALA A 311 -20.50 -9.06 -17.44
C ALA A 311 -21.89 -8.72 -18.04
N LYS A 312 -22.85 -9.64 -17.93
CA LYS A 312 -24.22 -9.39 -18.34
C LYS A 312 -24.93 -8.50 -17.31
N GLU A 313 -25.89 -7.69 -17.74
CA GLU A 313 -26.62 -6.77 -16.87
C GLU A 313 -27.24 -7.45 -15.63
N GLU A 314 -27.66 -8.71 -15.76
CA GLU A 314 -28.31 -9.46 -14.68
C GLU A 314 -27.39 -9.74 -13.45
N ILE A 315 -26.06 -9.63 -13.62
CA ILE A 315 -25.08 -9.86 -12.54
C ILE A 315 -24.43 -8.57 -12.04
N ILE A 316 -24.77 -7.44 -12.65
CA ILE A 316 -24.31 -6.11 -12.24
C ILE A 316 -25.24 -5.59 -11.14
N THR A 317 -24.70 -4.95 -10.12
CA THR A 317 -25.45 -4.40 -8.98
C THR A 317 -24.81 -3.11 -8.50
N ASP A 318 -25.60 -2.20 -7.93
CA ASP A 318 -25.16 -0.96 -7.31
C ASP A 318 -24.64 -1.16 -5.87
N ASP A 319 -24.60 -2.39 -5.36
CA ASP A 319 -24.01 -2.69 -4.05
C ASP A 319 -22.50 -2.37 -4.08
N PRO A 320 -21.98 -1.56 -3.16
CA PRO A 320 -20.61 -1.07 -3.23
C PRO A 320 -19.53 -2.17 -3.17
N VAL A 321 -19.84 -3.34 -2.59
CA VAL A 321 -18.91 -4.48 -2.54
C VAL A 321 -19.22 -5.51 -3.63
N LEU A 322 -20.49 -5.88 -3.80
CA LEU A 322 -20.87 -6.91 -4.78
C LEU A 322 -20.79 -6.40 -6.23
N GLY A 323 -20.87 -5.09 -6.44
CA GLY A 323 -20.73 -4.46 -7.75
C GLY A 323 -19.29 -4.34 -8.25
N LEU A 324 -18.30 -4.52 -7.36
CA LEU A 324 -16.88 -4.50 -7.77
C LEU A 324 -16.57 -5.62 -8.77
N ASP A 325 -15.79 -5.33 -9.79
CA ASP A 325 -15.37 -6.32 -10.79
C ASP A 325 -14.72 -7.55 -10.16
N VAL A 326 -13.94 -7.35 -9.10
CA VAL A 326 -13.32 -8.44 -8.33
C VAL A 326 -14.35 -9.34 -7.65
N SER A 327 -15.46 -8.77 -7.18
CA SER A 327 -16.58 -9.50 -6.55
C SER A 327 -17.42 -10.22 -7.59
N ILE A 328 -17.70 -9.58 -8.72
CA ILE A 328 -18.42 -10.18 -9.84
C ILE A 328 -17.67 -11.42 -10.36
N LEU A 329 -16.37 -11.28 -10.62
CA LEU A 329 -15.56 -12.42 -11.07
C LEU A 329 -15.53 -13.55 -10.04
N GLN A 330 -15.37 -13.23 -8.75
CA GLN A 330 -15.35 -14.20 -7.67
C GLN A 330 -16.67 -14.96 -7.57
N LYS A 331 -17.78 -14.24 -7.46
CA LYS A 331 -19.11 -14.79 -7.20
C LYS A 331 -19.70 -15.52 -8.39
N GLU A 332 -19.48 -15.05 -9.59
CA GLU A 332 -20.14 -15.54 -10.80
C GLU A 332 -19.29 -16.55 -11.59
N LEU A 333 -17.97 -16.63 -11.31
CA LEU A 333 -17.08 -17.53 -12.05
C LEU A 333 -16.11 -18.32 -11.17
N LEU A 334 -15.30 -17.66 -10.32
CA LEU A 334 -14.27 -18.36 -9.58
C LEU A 334 -14.85 -19.36 -8.57
N GLU A 335 -15.86 -18.98 -7.83
CA GLU A 335 -16.50 -19.86 -6.84
C GLU A 335 -17.40 -20.92 -7.51
N PRO A 336 -18.43 -20.58 -8.33
CA PRO A 336 -19.38 -21.58 -8.83
C PRO A 336 -18.81 -22.51 -9.91
N VAL A 337 -17.87 -22.06 -10.71
CA VAL A 337 -17.31 -22.82 -11.84
C VAL A 337 -15.98 -23.44 -11.50
N LEU A 338 -15.04 -22.64 -10.96
CA LEU A 338 -13.70 -23.12 -10.63
C LEU A 338 -13.57 -23.65 -9.20
N ALA A 339 -14.66 -23.58 -8.40
CA ALA A 339 -14.73 -24.02 -7.00
C ALA A 339 -13.63 -23.36 -6.11
N ILE A 340 -13.30 -22.07 -6.38
CA ILE A 340 -12.38 -21.26 -5.59
C ILE A 340 -13.23 -20.41 -4.64
N GLY A 341 -13.45 -20.89 -3.41
CA GLY A 341 -14.31 -20.19 -2.44
C GLY A 341 -13.60 -19.03 -1.75
N ASP A 342 -12.50 -19.28 -1.04
CA ASP A 342 -11.72 -18.22 -0.40
C ASP A 342 -10.36 -18.05 -1.08
N PRO A 343 -10.18 -17.01 -1.88
CA PRO A 343 -8.95 -16.80 -2.64
C PRO A 343 -7.72 -16.50 -1.76
N ARG A 344 -7.89 -16.24 -0.45
CA ARG A 344 -6.77 -16.06 0.49
C ARG A 344 -6.11 -17.37 0.88
N THR A 345 -6.84 -18.47 0.80
CA THR A 345 -6.42 -19.78 1.29
C THR A 345 -6.33 -20.85 0.20
N ASP A 346 -7.04 -20.68 -0.92
CA ASP A 346 -7.00 -21.61 -2.04
C ASP A 346 -5.66 -21.48 -2.79
N LYS A 347 -4.91 -22.60 -2.84
CA LYS A 347 -3.59 -22.65 -3.50
C LYS A 347 -3.67 -22.79 -5.03
N ARG A 348 -4.85 -22.88 -5.60
CA ARG A 348 -5.07 -22.96 -7.05
C ARG A 348 -5.17 -21.58 -7.71
N ILE A 349 -5.36 -20.54 -6.94
CA ILE A 349 -5.36 -19.13 -7.40
C ILE A 349 -4.14 -18.41 -6.88
N ASP A 350 -3.60 -17.51 -7.72
CA ASP A 350 -2.57 -16.54 -7.32
C ASP A 350 -2.85 -15.20 -8.00
N PHE A 351 -2.14 -14.15 -7.57
CA PHE A 351 -2.41 -12.77 -7.94
C PHE A 351 -1.18 -12.13 -8.58
N VAL A 352 -1.41 -11.31 -9.61
CA VAL A 352 -0.36 -10.58 -10.33
C VAL A 352 -0.70 -9.10 -10.34
N GLY A 353 0.07 -8.28 -9.62
CA GLY A 353 -0.10 -6.82 -9.64
C GLY A 353 0.26 -6.25 -10.99
N GLY A 354 -0.47 -5.22 -11.43
CA GLY A 354 -0.34 -4.59 -12.74
C GLY A 354 1.05 -4.07 -13.07
N ILE A 355 1.87 -3.77 -12.05
CA ILE A 355 3.28 -3.36 -12.22
C ILE A 355 4.12 -4.40 -12.99
N ARG A 356 3.76 -5.68 -12.93
CA ARG A 356 4.42 -6.77 -13.66
C ARG A 356 4.01 -6.84 -15.14
N GLY A 357 2.96 -6.11 -15.52
CA GLY A 357 2.39 -6.12 -16.86
C GLY A 357 1.65 -7.42 -17.20
N LEU A 358 0.82 -7.36 -18.23
CA LEU A 358 0.00 -8.50 -18.66
C LEU A 358 0.80 -9.63 -19.31
N GLY A 359 2.02 -9.36 -19.81
CA GLY A 359 2.95 -10.40 -20.30
C GLY A 359 3.33 -11.43 -19.24
N GLU A 360 3.29 -11.07 -17.95
CA GLU A 360 3.49 -12.01 -16.85
C GLU A 360 2.36 -13.05 -16.75
N LEU A 361 1.12 -12.66 -17.10
CA LEU A 361 -0.01 -13.57 -17.16
C LEU A 361 0.22 -14.64 -18.24
N GLU A 362 0.59 -14.18 -19.45
CA GLU A 362 0.94 -15.06 -20.57
C GLU A 362 2.07 -16.00 -20.18
N ARG A 363 3.17 -15.46 -19.65
CA ARG A 363 4.33 -16.25 -19.22
C ARG A 363 3.95 -17.37 -18.25
N ARG A 364 3.14 -17.09 -17.23
CA ARG A 364 2.73 -18.07 -16.22
C ARG A 364 1.82 -19.14 -16.77
N VAL A 365 0.99 -18.82 -17.74
CA VAL A 365 0.11 -19.80 -18.41
C VAL A 365 0.89 -20.62 -19.43
N ASP A 366 1.69 -19.99 -20.28
CA ASP A 366 2.43 -20.66 -21.34
C ASP A 366 3.54 -21.58 -20.81
N SER A 367 4.12 -21.26 -19.64
CA SER A 367 5.06 -22.14 -18.95
C SER A 367 4.42 -23.37 -18.32
N GLY A 368 3.09 -23.43 -18.25
CA GLY A 368 2.36 -24.50 -17.56
C GLY A 368 2.32 -24.36 -16.04
N GLU A 369 2.81 -23.26 -15.48
CA GLU A 369 2.69 -22.94 -14.05
C GLU A 369 1.21 -22.73 -13.67
N MET A 370 0.47 -22.08 -14.54
CA MET A 370 -0.96 -21.83 -14.43
C MET A 370 -1.69 -22.30 -15.70
N ARG A 371 -2.99 -22.54 -15.57
CA ARG A 371 -3.83 -23.00 -16.70
C ARG A 371 -4.51 -21.85 -17.43
N LEU A 372 -4.88 -20.80 -16.71
CA LEU A 372 -5.55 -19.62 -17.24
C LEU A 372 -5.22 -18.38 -16.41
N ALA A 373 -5.48 -17.22 -17.00
CA ALA A 373 -5.34 -15.93 -16.33
C ALA A 373 -6.51 -15.00 -16.65
N PHE A 374 -6.85 -14.13 -15.70
CA PHE A 374 -7.79 -13.04 -15.88
C PHE A 374 -7.08 -11.70 -15.73
N SER A 375 -7.16 -10.84 -16.76
CA SER A 375 -6.84 -9.43 -16.62
C SER A 375 -8.08 -8.66 -16.16
N MET A 376 -7.88 -7.75 -15.23
CA MET A 376 -8.94 -7.00 -14.55
C MET A 376 -8.93 -5.54 -14.98
N PHE A 377 -10.10 -4.90 -14.97
CA PHE A 377 -10.15 -3.45 -14.92
C PHE A 377 -9.75 -2.99 -13.51
N PRO A 378 -8.89 -1.96 -13.36
CA PRO A 378 -8.46 -1.52 -12.03
C PRO A 378 -9.64 -0.91 -11.24
N THR A 379 -9.70 -1.25 -9.95
CA THR A 379 -10.63 -0.59 -9.02
C THR A 379 -10.31 0.91 -8.93
N SER A 380 -11.32 1.74 -8.93
CA SER A 380 -11.19 3.19 -8.80
C SER A 380 -11.06 3.65 -7.34
N MET A 381 -10.57 4.89 -7.15
CA MET A 381 -10.58 5.54 -5.84
C MET A 381 -12.01 5.79 -5.33
N GLU A 382 -12.96 6.04 -6.22
CA GLU A 382 -14.37 6.23 -5.88
C GLU A 382 -14.97 4.94 -5.30
N GLU A 383 -14.80 3.81 -5.98
CA GLU A 383 -15.25 2.51 -5.46
C GLU A 383 -14.63 2.16 -4.10
N LEU A 384 -13.33 2.45 -3.92
CA LEU A 384 -12.67 2.24 -2.62
C LEU A 384 -13.30 3.08 -1.51
N MET A 385 -13.56 4.36 -1.79
CA MET A 385 -14.12 5.29 -0.81
C MET A 385 -15.58 4.93 -0.50
N ASP A 386 -16.36 4.53 -1.49
CA ASP A 386 -17.76 4.15 -1.30
C ASP A 386 -17.88 2.92 -0.40
N VAL A 387 -17.04 1.90 -0.62
CA VAL A 387 -16.98 0.72 0.27
C VAL A 387 -16.59 1.13 1.69
N ALA A 388 -15.59 2.01 1.83
CA ALA A 388 -15.11 2.44 3.14
C ALA A 388 -16.11 3.38 3.86
N ASP A 389 -16.86 4.21 3.14
CA ASP A 389 -17.88 5.11 3.69
C ASP A 389 -19.07 4.34 4.26
N GLU A 390 -19.40 3.17 3.68
CA GLU A 390 -20.41 2.25 4.20
C GLU A 390 -19.88 1.31 5.32
N ASP A 391 -18.67 1.56 5.83
CA ASP A 391 -17.96 0.73 6.82
C ASP A 391 -17.85 -0.77 6.40
N MET A 392 -17.82 -1.02 5.09
CA MET A 392 -17.66 -2.33 4.49
C MET A 392 -16.18 -2.63 4.17
N THR A 393 -15.92 -3.86 3.74
CA THR A 393 -14.57 -4.30 3.33
C THR A 393 -14.59 -4.88 1.93
N MET A 394 -13.57 -4.55 1.16
CA MET A 394 -13.34 -5.13 -0.16
C MET A 394 -12.90 -6.59 -0.07
N PRO A 395 -13.15 -7.39 -1.09
CA PRO A 395 -12.49 -8.68 -1.25
C PRO A 395 -10.95 -8.52 -1.20
N PRO A 396 -10.22 -9.57 -0.80
CA PRO A 396 -8.76 -9.50 -0.78
C PRO A 396 -8.20 -9.26 -2.18
N LYS A 397 -7.11 -8.48 -2.24
CA LYS A 397 -6.41 -8.19 -3.52
C LYS A 397 -7.30 -7.45 -4.53
N SER A 398 -8.05 -6.45 -4.04
CA SER A 398 -8.87 -5.55 -4.87
C SER A 398 -8.10 -4.36 -5.40
N THR A 399 -7.10 -3.86 -4.66
CA THR A 399 -6.37 -2.63 -4.98
C THR A 399 -4.85 -2.88 -5.01
N TRP A 400 -4.16 -2.22 -5.93
CA TRP A 400 -2.71 -2.21 -6.02
C TRP A 400 -2.22 -0.79 -6.30
N PHE A 401 -1.77 -0.11 -5.27
CA PHE A 401 -1.24 1.27 -5.39
C PHE A 401 0.22 1.27 -5.81
N GLU A 402 0.53 2.07 -6.82
CA GLU A 402 1.89 2.37 -7.25
C GLU A 402 2.08 3.88 -7.51
N PRO A 403 3.29 4.40 -7.31
CA PRO A 403 4.46 3.74 -6.70
C PRO A 403 4.30 3.52 -5.19
N LYS A 404 5.07 2.55 -4.66
CA LYS A 404 5.08 2.27 -3.22
C LYS A 404 5.85 3.32 -2.45
N LEU A 405 5.30 3.79 -1.32
CA LEU A 405 6.02 4.64 -0.37
C LEU A 405 7.28 3.93 0.12
N ARG A 406 8.38 4.67 0.23
CA ARG A 406 9.64 4.11 0.77
C ARG A 406 9.66 4.21 2.29
N SER A 407 10.11 3.14 2.93
CA SER A 407 10.52 3.15 4.35
C SER A 407 11.88 3.84 4.50
N GLY A 408 12.14 4.38 5.68
CA GLY A 408 13.42 4.97 6.05
C GLY A 408 13.62 6.44 5.67
N LEU A 409 12.79 7.01 4.79
CA LEU A 409 12.85 8.45 4.48
C LEU A 409 12.27 9.32 5.60
N PHE A 410 11.34 8.77 6.37
CA PHE A 410 10.74 9.39 7.54
C PHE A 410 10.51 8.34 8.61
N ILE A 411 10.83 8.65 9.84
CA ILE A 411 10.60 7.81 11.00
C ILE A 411 10.01 8.72 12.10
N HIS A 412 8.94 8.28 12.71
CA HIS A 412 8.29 8.96 13.82
C HIS A 412 8.64 8.26 15.13
N ASP A 413 9.37 8.93 16.00
CA ASP A 413 9.69 8.49 17.36
C ASP A 413 8.44 8.63 18.25
N LEU A 414 8.11 7.59 18.99
CA LEU A 414 6.91 7.55 19.84
C LEU A 414 7.13 8.21 21.22
N GLY A 415 8.29 8.81 21.46
CA GLY A 415 8.63 9.48 22.69
C GLY A 415 8.92 8.54 23.86
N GLU A 416 9.13 9.11 25.06
CA GLU A 416 9.36 8.38 26.32
C GLU A 416 8.06 8.00 27.03
#